data_42e984b70cd0d71c32ed42b992a4d74b
#
_entry.id   42e984b70cd0d71c32ed42b992a4d74b
#
_cell.length_a   1.000
_cell.length_b   1.000
_cell.length_c   1.000
_cell.angle_alpha   90.00
_cell.angle_beta   90.00
_cell.angle_gamma   90.00
#
_symmetry.space_group_name_H-M   'P 1'
#
loop_
_entity.id
_entity.type
_entity.pdbx_description
1 polymer ?
#
loop_
_entity_poly.entity_id
_entity_poly.type
_entity_poly.pdbx_seq_one_letter_code
_entity_poly.pdbx_strand_id
1 'polypeptide(L)'
;MDSSRRRFLGRWGSAAAGAAAVPFALPRPEVPRSEVPRSEVPESQVRTDERFTHERYMRLAIEQARKNAYWPFGAVIVGTRSGEVLGSGVNTGADNPMFHGEVVAMNDYVRRNGNQGWADTTLYTTGEPCSMCMSAMAWADLRRVVWASSIDEIRRTDISQIALTAREVAAAARSLYTPELLLGGVLANRTNALFEEAQRLREQLLAAPSANVS
;
A
#
# COMPACT_ATOMS: atom_id res chain seq x y z
N MET A 1 -11.10 -31.70 32.43
CA MET A 1 -12.33 -30.90 32.53
C MET A 1 -12.01 -29.69 33.39
N ASP A 2 -11.65 -28.61 32.80
CA ASP A 2 -11.26 -27.38 33.51
C ASP A 2 -12.16 -26.21 33.09
N SER A 3 -12.77 -25.60 34.09
CA SER A 3 -13.89 -24.66 34.05
C SER A 3 -13.45 -23.22 34.19
N SER A 4 -12.44 -22.76 33.43
CA SER A 4 -11.85 -21.40 33.57
C SER A 4 -11.99 -20.45 32.38
N ARG A 5 -12.99 -20.65 31.51
CA ARG A 5 -13.23 -19.71 30.36
C ARG A 5 -14.56 -18.96 30.42
N ARG A 6 -15.02 -18.56 31.60
CA ARG A 6 -16.19 -17.67 31.72
C ARG A 6 -15.95 -16.64 32.78
N ARG A 7 -15.36 -15.47 32.43
CA ARG A 7 -15.57 -14.20 33.13
C ARG A 7 -14.77 -13.08 32.46
N PHE A 8 -15.28 -12.53 31.38
CA PHE A 8 -14.91 -11.16 30.96
C PHE A 8 -16.09 -10.52 30.21
N LEU A 9 -17.21 -10.31 30.94
CA LEU A 9 -18.24 -9.36 30.54
C LEU A 9 -18.49 -8.44 31.73
N GLY A 10 -17.66 -7.42 31.85
CA GLY A 10 -17.81 -6.32 32.78
C GLY A 10 -18.95 -5.40 32.32
N ARG A 11 -19.90 -5.22 33.21
CA ARG A 11 -21.06 -4.33 33.12
C ARG A 11 -20.63 -2.90 32.79
N TRP A 12 -21.13 -2.36 31.69
CA TRP A 12 -21.16 -0.92 31.45
C TRP A 12 -22.53 -0.39 31.89
N GLY A 13 -22.50 0.41 32.95
CA GLY A 13 -23.70 1.03 33.50
C GLY A 13 -24.21 2.13 32.58
N SER A 14 -25.51 2.12 32.35
CA SER A 14 -26.27 3.15 31.67
C SER A 14 -26.28 4.43 32.47
N ALA A 15 -25.75 5.53 31.92
CA ALA A 15 -26.08 6.89 32.33
C ALA A 15 -26.71 7.59 31.12
N ALA A 16 -28.03 7.66 31.13
CA ALA A 16 -28.79 8.48 30.20
C ALA A 16 -28.72 9.96 30.61
N ALA A 17 -28.02 10.77 29.82
CA ALA A 17 -28.17 12.22 29.86
C ALA A 17 -28.63 12.65 28.47
N GLY A 18 -29.91 13.03 28.38
CA GLY A 18 -30.49 13.61 27.17
C GLY A 18 -29.93 14.99 26.90
N ALA A 19 -29.24 15.15 25.78
CA ALA A 19 -28.96 16.44 25.18
C ALA A 19 -29.66 16.49 23.83
N ALA A 20 -30.68 17.34 23.72
CA ALA A 20 -31.34 17.62 22.45
C ALA A 20 -30.35 18.33 21.52
N ALA A 21 -29.95 17.65 20.46
CA ALA A 21 -29.17 18.26 19.39
C ALA A 21 -30.10 19.10 18.50
N VAL A 22 -29.93 20.41 18.55
CA VAL A 22 -30.53 21.33 17.58
C VAL A 22 -29.67 21.30 16.33
N PRO A 23 -30.19 20.97 15.13
CA PRO A 23 -29.40 21.03 13.91
C PRO A 23 -29.25 22.48 13.48
N PHE A 24 -28.08 23.08 13.78
CA PHE A 24 -27.70 24.37 13.23
C PHE A 24 -27.07 24.13 11.84
N ALA A 25 -27.90 24.07 10.81
CA ALA A 25 -27.47 24.06 9.43
C ALA A 25 -27.21 25.50 8.98
N LEU A 26 -25.96 25.93 8.99
CA LEU A 26 -25.57 27.14 8.29
C LEU A 26 -25.63 26.91 6.78
N PRO A 27 -26.21 27.82 5.98
CA PRO A 27 -26.17 27.73 4.54
C PRO A 27 -24.70 27.85 4.07
N ARG A 28 -24.24 26.88 3.28
CA ARG A 28 -22.92 26.97 2.63
C ARG A 28 -22.99 28.06 1.58
N PRO A 29 -22.03 29.02 1.56
CA PRO A 29 -21.95 29.95 0.44
C PRO A 29 -21.67 29.19 -0.84
N GLU A 30 -22.52 29.35 -1.85
CA GLU A 30 -22.24 28.91 -3.20
C GLU A 30 -21.08 29.74 -3.75
N VAL A 31 -19.90 29.12 -3.87
CA VAL A 31 -18.77 29.71 -4.60
C VAL A 31 -19.07 29.53 -6.07
N PRO A 32 -19.17 30.63 -6.89
CA PRO A 32 -19.39 30.50 -8.30
C PRO A 32 -18.22 29.72 -8.91
N ARG A 33 -18.51 28.62 -9.63
CA ARG A 33 -17.53 27.91 -10.45
C ARG A 33 -17.06 28.86 -11.54
N SER A 34 -15.87 29.42 -11.38
CA SER A 34 -15.18 30.06 -12.49
C SER A 34 -14.92 28.97 -13.53
N GLU A 35 -15.53 29.13 -14.71
CA GLU A 35 -15.16 28.34 -15.88
C GLU A 35 -13.74 28.72 -16.29
N VAL A 36 -12.75 28.00 -15.77
CA VAL A 36 -11.40 28.00 -16.31
C VAL A 36 -11.48 27.29 -17.67
N PRO A 37 -11.12 27.95 -18.80
CA PRO A 37 -11.10 27.25 -20.07
C PRO A 37 -10.20 26.04 -19.97
N ARG A 38 -10.73 24.84 -20.19
CA ARG A 38 -9.91 23.63 -20.35
C ARG A 38 -9.08 23.86 -21.60
N SER A 39 -7.79 24.12 -21.41
CA SER A 39 -6.84 24.02 -22.52
C SER A 39 -6.95 22.60 -23.06
N GLU A 40 -7.27 22.46 -24.34
CA GLU A 40 -7.35 21.20 -25.05
C GLU A 40 -5.94 20.60 -25.18
N VAL A 41 -5.45 19.98 -24.11
CA VAL A 41 -4.26 19.14 -24.17
C VAL A 41 -4.69 17.83 -24.82
N PRO A 42 -4.05 17.39 -25.92
CA PRO A 42 -4.40 16.13 -26.59
C PRO A 42 -4.37 14.97 -25.60
N GLU A 43 -5.40 14.12 -25.62
CA GLU A 43 -5.54 12.97 -24.71
C GLU A 43 -4.29 12.04 -24.68
N SER A 44 -3.56 11.99 -25.79
CA SER A 44 -2.28 11.28 -25.89
C SER A 44 -1.16 11.90 -25.04
N GLN A 45 -1.11 13.24 -24.89
CA GLN A 45 -0.12 13.91 -24.05
C GLN A 45 -0.46 13.75 -22.55
N VAL A 46 -1.74 13.84 -22.20
CA VAL A 46 -2.19 13.61 -20.81
C VAL A 46 -1.81 12.20 -20.35
N ARG A 47 -2.04 11.18 -21.16
CA ARG A 47 -1.66 9.79 -20.84
C ARG A 47 -0.14 9.60 -20.73
N THR A 48 0.64 10.32 -21.51
CA THR A 48 2.10 10.27 -21.47
C THR A 48 2.62 10.92 -20.19
N ASP A 49 2.11 12.09 -19.83
CA ASP A 49 2.51 12.81 -18.62
C ASP A 49 2.13 12.04 -17.34
N GLU A 50 0.95 11.43 -17.28
CA GLU A 50 0.54 10.58 -16.16
C GLU A 50 1.45 9.36 -16.01
N ARG A 51 1.82 8.68 -17.11
CA ARG A 51 2.73 7.57 -17.09
C ARG A 51 4.11 7.95 -16.57
N PHE A 52 4.68 9.07 -17.04
CA PHE A 52 5.96 9.57 -16.55
C PHE A 52 5.93 9.87 -15.05
N THR A 53 4.82 10.40 -14.57
CA THR A 53 4.63 10.66 -13.14
C THR A 53 4.64 9.36 -12.34
N HIS A 54 3.90 8.32 -12.77
CA HIS A 54 3.90 7.02 -12.08
C HIS A 54 5.27 6.35 -12.12
N GLU A 55 5.99 6.39 -13.23
CA GLU A 55 7.34 5.84 -13.33
C GLU A 55 8.32 6.53 -12.38
N ARG A 56 8.21 7.85 -12.22
CA ARG A 56 9.06 8.62 -11.27
C ARG A 56 8.94 8.04 -9.86
N TYR A 57 7.72 7.88 -9.36
CA TYR A 57 7.50 7.38 -8.00
C TYR A 57 7.77 5.88 -7.87
N MET A 58 7.54 5.10 -8.92
CA MET A 58 7.94 3.70 -8.94
C MET A 58 9.47 3.54 -8.84
N ARG A 59 10.27 4.44 -9.43
CA ARG A 59 11.73 4.44 -9.24
C ARG A 59 12.10 4.62 -7.77
N LEU A 60 11.40 5.47 -7.02
CA LEU A 60 11.63 5.64 -5.58
C LEU A 60 11.27 4.37 -4.78
N ALA A 61 10.20 3.69 -5.16
CA ALA A 61 9.87 2.38 -4.57
C ALA A 61 10.96 1.33 -4.88
N ILE A 62 11.50 1.32 -6.09
CA ILE A 62 12.63 0.46 -6.48
C ILE A 62 13.89 0.78 -5.64
N GLU A 63 14.17 2.05 -5.37
CA GLU A 63 15.29 2.45 -4.49
C GLU A 63 15.09 1.93 -3.06
N GLN A 64 13.87 1.94 -2.54
CA GLN A 64 13.60 1.30 -1.25
C GLN A 64 13.82 -0.22 -1.32
N ALA A 65 13.34 -0.90 -2.36
CA ALA A 65 13.47 -2.33 -2.53
C ALA A 65 14.93 -2.80 -2.53
N ARG A 66 15.83 -2.02 -3.14
CA ARG A 66 17.29 -2.32 -3.19
C ARG A 66 17.97 -2.37 -1.82
N LYS A 67 17.34 -1.87 -0.77
CA LYS A 67 17.86 -1.95 0.60
C LYS A 67 17.75 -3.37 1.18
N ASN A 68 16.95 -4.24 0.55
CA ASN A 68 16.86 -5.65 0.90
C ASN A 68 16.99 -6.50 -0.36
N ALA A 69 18.22 -6.95 -0.65
CA ALA A 69 18.54 -7.69 -1.87
C ALA A 69 17.86 -9.06 -1.94
N TYR A 70 17.56 -9.67 -0.81
CA TYR A 70 16.94 -11.01 -0.75
C TYR A 70 15.42 -10.96 -0.89
N TRP A 71 14.79 -9.87 -0.45
CA TRP A 71 13.33 -9.66 -0.44
C TRP A 71 13.03 -8.24 -0.91
N PRO A 72 13.16 -7.94 -2.24
CA PRO A 72 13.17 -6.58 -2.76
C PRO A 72 11.75 -5.98 -2.90
N PHE A 73 10.99 -6.00 -1.81
CA PHE A 73 9.71 -5.33 -1.71
C PHE A 73 9.90 -3.95 -1.10
N GLY A 74 9.76 -2.93 -1.91
CA GLY A 74 9.86 -1.53 -1.50
C GLY A 74 8.61 -0.75 -1.85
N ALA A 75 8.25 0.20 -1.01
CA ALA A 75 7.08 1.04 -1.24
C ALA A 75 7.33 2.50 -0.84
N VAL A 76 6.62 3.41 -1.48
CA VAL A 76 6.51 4.82 -1.10
C VAL A 76 5.05 5.27 -1.13
N ILE A 77 4.69 6.15 -0.21
CA ILE A 77 3.39 6.83 -0.15
C ILE A 77 3.61 8.28 -0.54
N VAL A 78 2.85 8.75 -1.50
CA VAL A 78 3.01 10.08 -2.11
C VAL A 78 1.70 10.83 -1.99
N GLY A 79 1.75 12.09 -1.58
CA GLY A 79 0.59 12.97 -1.64
C GLY A 79 0.15 13.18 -3.09
N THR A 80 -1.06 12.79 -3.42
CA THR A 80 -1.54 12.76 -4.81
C THR A 80 -1.48 14.13 -5.48
N ARG A 81 -1.73 15.20 -4.72
CA ARG A 81 -1.69 16.58 -5.23
C ARG A 81 -0.34 17.27 -5.01
N SER A 82 0.31 17.02 -3.89
CA SER A 82 1.58 17.68 -3.56
C SER A 82 2.78 17.05 -4.28
N GLY A 83 2.70 15.76 -4.61
CA GLY A 83 3.82 15.00 -5.15
C GLY A 83 4.93 14.72 -4.13
N GLU A 84 4.73 15.05 -2.86
CA GLU A 84 5.69 14.83 -1.79
C GLU A 84 5.66 13.37 -1.33
N VAL A 85 6.82 12.82 -1.00
CA VAL A 85 6.93 11.50 -0.39
C VAL A 85 6.63 11.61 1.10
N LEU A 86 5.49 11.09 1.52
CA LEU A 86 4.96 11.18 2.86
C LEU A 86 5.30 9.96 3.73
N GLY A 87 5.69 8.84 3.11
CA GLY A 87 6.12 7.63 3.79
C GLY A 87 6.91 6.72 2.86
N SER A 88 7.79 5.90 3.41
CA SER A 88 8.57 4.94 2.66
C SER A 88 8.83 3.67 3.46
N GLY A 89 9.01 2.55 2.78
CA GLY A 89 9.27 1.27 3.43
C GLY A 89 9.97 0.27 2.54
N VAL A 90 10.69 -0.63 3.18
CA VAL A 90 11.26 -1.84 2.59
C VAL A 90 10.86 -3.02 3.44
N ASN A 91 10.78 -4.19 2.86
CA ASN A 91 10.49 -5.43 3.58
C ASN A 91 11.50 -5.67 4.71
N THR A 92 11.01 -5.82 5.93
CA THR A 92 11.75 -6.24 7.12
C THR A 92 11.06 -7.45 7.77
N GLY A 93 10.59 -8.37 6.93
CA GLY A 93 9.88 -9.58 7.35
C GLY A 93 10.69 -10.50 8.28
N ALA A 94 12.02 -10.35 8.31
CA ALA A 94 12.88 -11.02 9.29
C ALA A 94 12.63 -10.53 10.73
N ASP A 95 12.25 -9.27 10.90
CA ASP A 95 11.94 -8.69 12.22
C ASP A 95 10.50 -9.00 12.63
N ASN A 96 9.58 -8.92 11.66
CA ASN A 96 8.16 -9.20 11.85
C ASN A 96 7.55 -9.64 10.51
N PRO A 97 6.91 -10.85 10.43
CA PRO A 97 6.35 -11.36 9.18
C PRO A 97 5.29 -10.47 8.54
N MET A 98 4.70 -9.54 9.27
CA MET A 98 3.76 -8.56 8.73
C MET A 98 4.45 -7.33 8.10
N PHE A 99 5.75 -7.14 8.33
CA PHE A 99 6.46 -5.95 7.86
C PHE A 99 6.89 -6.08 6.39
N HIS A 100 5.91 -6.27 5.51
CA HIS A 100 6.09 -6.07 4.08
C HIS A 100 6.36 -4.58 3.77
N GLY A 101 6.99 -4.29 2.64
CA GLY A 101 7.37 -2.93 2.27
C GLY A 101 6.21 -1.93 2.34
N GLU A 102 5.01 -2.33 1.96
CA GLU A 102 3.80 -1.52 2.01
C GLU A 102 3.40 -1.20 3.45
N VAL A 103 3.35 -2.21 4.34
CA VAL A 103 3.01 -2.02 5.76
C VAL A 103 4.05 -1.14 6.45
N VAL A 104 5.34 -1.33 6.14
CA VAL A 104 6.41 -0.47 6.66
C VAL A 104 6.23 0.97 6.18
N ALA A 105 5.89 1.19 4.90
CA ALA A 105 5.61 2.51 4.36
C ALA A 105 4.37 3.16 5.02
N MET A 106 3.31 2.38 5.27
CA MET A 106 2.11 2.84 5.98
C MET A 106 2.43 3.25 7.43
N ASN A 107 3.23 2.47 8.14
CA ASN A 107 3.69 2.81 9.48
C ASN A 107 4.56 4.08 9.50
N ASP A 108 5.45 4.24 8.51
CA ASP A 108 6.26 5.45 8.36
C ASP A 108 5.39 6.68 8.08
N TYR A 109 4.36 6.51 7.23
CA TYR A 109 3.37 7.56 6.98
C TYR A 109 2.67 8.01 8.26
N VAL A 110 2.12 7.07 9.04
CA VAL A 110 1.44 7.38 10.30
C VAL A 110 2.36 8.11 11.28
N ARG A 111 3.60 7.65 11.39
CA ARG A 111 4.59 8.27 12.29
C ARG A 111 4.89 9.72 11.93
N ARG A 112 4.89 10.07 10.64
CA ARG A 112 5.22 11.42 10.13
C ARG A 112 4.01 12.34 10.05
N ASN A 113 2.84 11.80 9.69
CA ASN A 113 1.69 12.60 9.27
C ASN A 113 0.44 12.35 10.13
N GLY A 114 0.48 11.38 11.06
CA GLY A 114 -0.69 10.92 11.78
C GLY A 114 -1.57 9.98 10.95
N ASN A 115 -2.58 9.40 11.59
CA ASN A 115 -3.52 8.45 10.96
C ASN A 115 -4.69 9.17 10.28
N GLN A 116 -4.41 9.97 9.26
CA GLN A 116 -5.39 10.77 8.53
C GLN A 116 -4.93 11.06 7.10
N GLY A 117 -5.84 11.50 6.22
CA GLY A 117 -5.49 11.95 4.88
C GLY A 117 -5.16 10.83 3.88
N TRP A 118 -5.44 9.58 4.18
CA TRP A 118 -5.11 8.43 3.36
C TRP A 118 -5.71 8.48 1.94
N ALA A 119 -6.95 8.96 1.82
CA ALA A 119 -7.65 9.08 0.53
C ALA A 119 -6.96 10.07 -0.45
N ASP A 120 -6.18 11.01 0.07
CA ASP A 120 -5.41 11.98 -0.73
C ASP A 120 -3.99 11.48 -1.08
N THR A 121 -3.70 10.19 -0.88
CA THR A 121 -2.38 9.60 -1.16
C THR A 121 -2.43 8.54 -2.25
N THR A 122 -1.26 8.29 -2.85
CA THR A 122 -1.02 7.17 -3.77
C THR A 122 0.14 6.33 -3.23
N LEU A 123 -0.08 5.04 -3.08
CA LEU A 123 0.97 4.09 -2.73
C LEU A 123 1.57 3.50 -4.00
N TYR A 124 2.89 3.50 -4.09
CA TYR A 124 3.69 2.84 -5.13
C TYR A 124 4.49 1.72 -4.51
N THR A 125 4.44 0.53 -5.10
CA THR A 125 5.15 -0.66 -4.59
C THR A 125 5.74 -1.50 -5.71
N THR A 126 6.88 -2.13 -5.45
CA THR A 126 7.61 -2.94 -6.44
C THR A 126 6.91 -4.26 -6.79
N GLY A 127 6.12 -4.79 -5.88
CA GLY A 127 5.29 -5.98 -6.10
C GLY A 127 3.80 -5.66 -5.98
N GLU A 128 2.95 -6.40 -6.67
CA GLU A 128 1.50 -6.35 -6.46
C GLU A 128 1.20 -6.65 -4.99
N PRO A 129 0.44 -5.79 -4.29
CA PRO A 129 0.15 -5.98 -2.88
C PRO A 129 -0.53 -7.32 -2.61
N CYS A 130 0.04 -8.10 -1.70
CA CYS A 130 -0.60 -9.33 -1.24
C CYS A 130 -1.90 -9.04 -0.50
N SER A 131 -2.69 -10.09 -0.22
CA SER A 131 -4.00 -9.93 0.44
C SER A 131 -3.93 -9.20 1.79
N MET A 132 -2.87 -9.42 2.58
CA MET A 132 -2.65 -8.71 3.85
C MET A 132 -2.46 -7.20 3.63
N CYS A 133 -1.53 -6.82 2.72
CA CYS A 133 -1.23 -5.42 2.45
C CYS A 133 -2.41 -4.70 1.82
N MET A 134 -3.10 -5.35 0.86
CA MET A 134 -4.27 -4.78 0.21
C MET A 134 -5.44 -4.59 1.21
N SER A 135 -5.63 -5.53 2.14
CA SER A 135 -6.61 -5.38 3.21
C SER A 135 -6.26 -4.22 4.15
N ALA A 136 -4.98 -4.04 4.51
CA ALA A 136 -4.54 -2.89 5.32
C ALA A 136 -4.83 -1.56 4.62
N MET A 137 -4.59 -1.47 3.31
CA MET A 137 -4.92 -0.29 2.51
C MET A 137 -6.42 -0.02 2.48
N ALA A 138 -7.24 -1.07 2.35
CA ALA A 138 -8.70 -0.95 2.38
C ALA A 138 -9.20 -0.41 3.73
N TRP A 139 -8.68 -0.89 4.85
CA TRP A 139 -9.01 -0.37 6.18
C TRP A 139 -8.55 1.08 6.41
N ALA A 140 -7.47 1.50 5.77
CA ALA A 140 -6.97 2.87 5.83
C ALA A 140 -7.70 3.83 4.87
N ASP A 141 -8.56 3.34 3.97
CA ASP A 141 -9.16 4.07 2.85
C ASP A 141 -8.10 4.70 1.91
N LEU A 142 -6.98 3.97 1.69
CA LEU A 142 -5.95 4.36 0.73
C LEU A 142 -6.42 3.96 -0.68
N ARG A 143 -6.91 4.91 -1.46
CA ARG A 143 -7.70 4.65 -2.68
C ARG A 143 -6.90 4.48 -3.96
N ARG A 144 -5.62 4.81 -3.95
CA ARG A 144 -4.78 4.82 -5.16
C ARG A 144 -3.55 3.96 -4.93
N VAL A 145 -3.46 2.83 -5.65
CA VAL A 145 -2.38 1.86 -5.54
C VAL A 145 -1.79 1.57 -6.90
N VAL A 146 -0.48 1.71 -7.01
CA VAL A 146 0.28 1.48 -8.24
C VAL A 146 1.40 0.47 -7.94
N TRP A 147 1.47 -0.60 -8.73
CA TRP A 147 2.51 -1.62 -8.53
C TRP A 147 3.24 -1.95 -9.82
N ALA A 148 4.39 -2.60 -9.68
CA ALA A 148 5.21 -3.03 -10.81
C ALA A 148 4.99 -4.50 -11.15
N SER A 149 5.71 -5.45 -10.53
CA SER A 149 5.58 -6.88 -10.78
C SER A 149 4.25 -7.44 -10.27
N SER A 150 3.61 -8.32 -11.03
CA SER A 150 2.40 -9.01 -10.60
C SER A 150 2.72 -10.11 -9.56
N ILE A 151 1.69 -10.56 -8.82
CA ILE A 151 1.80 -11.72 -7.92
C ILE A 151 2.31 -12.95 -8.68
N ASP A 152 1.86 -13.18 -9.92
CA ASP A 152 2.28 -14.31 -10.70
C ASP A 152 3.76 -14.25 -11.09
N GLU A 153 4.28 -13.08 -11.47
CA GLU A 153 5.72 -12.89 -11.73
C GLU A 153 6.56 -13.12 -10.47
N ILE A 154 6.12 -12.60 -9.33
CA ILE A 154 6.80 -12.79 -8.05
C ILE A 154 6.85 -14.29 -7.68
N ARG A 155 5.76 -15.02 -7.86
CA ARG A 155 5.70 -16.47 -7.59
C ARG A 155 6.67 -17.28 -8.44
N ARG A 156 6.97 -16.86 -9.66
CA ARG A 156 7.96 -17.52 -10.53
C ARG A 156 9.38 -17.45 -9.99
N THR A 157 9.64 -16.57 -9.03
CA THR A 157 10.94 -16.44 -8.38
C THR A 157 11.00 -17.11 -7.00
N ASP A 158 10.21 -18.16 -6.77
CA ASP A 158 10.12 -18.95 -5.55
C ASP A 158 9.76 -18.14 -4.30
N ILE A 159 9.07 -17.01 -4.50
CA ILE A 159 8.48 -16.25 -3.40
C ILE A 159 7.00 -16.64 -3.26
N SER A 160 6.69 -17.40 -2.22
CA SER A 160 5.31 -17.81 -1.95
C SER A 160 4.39 -16.59 -1.77
N GLN A 161 3.23 -16.62 -2.44
CA GLN A 161 2.19 -15.61 -2.32
C GLN A 161 0.83 -16.30 -2.15
N ILE A 162 -0.06 -15.68 -1.38
CA ILE A 162 -1.47 -16.07 -1.38
C ILE A 162 -2.01 -15.76 -2.78
N ALA A 163 -2.66 -16.74 -3.41
CA ALA A 163 -3.14 -16.64 -4.80
C ALA A 163 -4.43 -15.78 -4.89
N LEU A 164 -4.33 -14.53 -4.44
CA LEU A 164 -5.36 -13.50 -4.51
C LEU A 164 -4.72 -12.22 -5.02
N THR A 165 -5.18 -11.73 -6.16
CA THR A 165 -4.73 -10.46 -6.72
C THR A 165 -5.23 -9.26 -5.89
N ALA A 166 -4.55 -8.13 -5.99
CA ALA A 166 -5.00 -6.88 -5.37
C ALA A 166 -6.43 -6.49 -5.79
N ARG A 167 -6.81 -6.79 -7.05
CA ARG A 167 -8.15 -6.53 -7.58
C ARG A 167 -9.22 -7.43 -6.96
N GLU A 168 -8.92 -8.72 -6.74
CA GLU A 168 -9.84 -9.65 -6.09
C GLU A 168 -10.08 -9.26 -4.63
N VAL A 169 -9.03 -8.86 -3.91
CA VAL A 169 -9.16 -8.37 -2.53
C VAL A 169 -9.99 -7.08 -2.49
N ALA A 170 -9.74 -6.13 -3.38
CA ALA A 170 -10.54 -4.90 -3.47
C ALA A 170 -12.01 -5.21 -3.80
N ALA A 171 -12.27 -6.14 -4.72
CA ALA A 171 -13.62 -6.56 -5.06
C ALA A 171 -14.35 -7.23 -3.88
N ALA A 172 -13.64 -8.03 -3.08
CA ALA A 172 -14.19 -8.62 -1.86
C ALA A 172 -14.48 -7.55 -0.78
N ALA A 173 -13.69 -6.49 -0.73
CA ALA A 173 -13.84 -5.39 0.22
C ALA A 173 -14.84 -4.30 -0.23
N ARG A 174 -15.58 -4.45 -1.33
CA ARG A 174 -16.39 -3.40 -1.97
C ARG A 174 -17.46 -2.74 -1.09
N SER A 175 -17.88 -3.38 -0.02
CA SER A 175 -18.81 -2.81 0.96
C SER A 175 -18.15 -1.80 1.91
N LEU A 176 -16.83 -1.85 2.04
CA LEU A 176 -16.01 -1.02 2.92
C LEU A 176 -15.13 -0.04 2.12
N TYR A 177 -14.65 -0.47 0.95
CA TYR A 177 -13.57 0.18 0.23
C TYR A 177 -13.84 0.23 -1.29
N THR A 178 -13.66 1.41 -1.88
CA THR A 178 -13.76 1.61 -3.33
C THR A 178 -12.49 2.34 -3.81
N PRO A 179 -11.53 1.62 -4.41
CA PRO A 179 -10.32 2.24 -4.92
C PRO A 179 -10.63 3.13 -6.13
N GLU A 180 -9.94 4.26 -6.21
CA GLU A 180 -9.98 5.18 -7.37
C GLU A 180 -9.00 4.74 -8.46
N LEU A 181 -7.87 4.12 -8.07
CA LEU A 181 -6.85 3.65 -8.98
C LEU A 181 -6.23 2.35 -8.48
N LEU A 182 -6.28 1.30 -9.31
CA LEU A 182 -5.49 0.09 -9.19
C LEU A 182 -4.74 -0.14 -10.50
N LEU A 183 -3.45 0.23 -10.52
CA LEU A 183 -2.62 0.21 -11.73
C LEU A 183 -1.41 -0.69 -11.55
N GLY A 184 -1.34 -1.78 -12.30
CA GLY A 184 -0.20 -2.70 -12.33
C GLY A 184 0.71 -2.50 -13.55
N GLY A 185 1.93 -3.05 -13.48
CA GLY A 185 2.85 -3.13 -14.60
C GLY A 185 3.77 -1.91 -14.79
N VAL A 186 3.73 -0.93 -13.88
CA VAL A 186 4.59 0.27 -13.99
C VAL A 186 6.05 -0.10 -13.68
N LEU A 187 6.90 -0.06 -14.71
CA LEU A 187 8.31 -0.50 -14.66
C LEU A 187 8.48 -1.97 -14.25
N ALA A 188 7.51 -2.85 -14.54
CA ALA A 188 7.55 -4.27 -14.18
C ALA A 188 8.82 -4.98 -14.66
N ASN A 189 9.33 -4.66 -15.85
CA ASN A 189 10.57 -5.22 -16.36
C ASN A 189 11.77 -4.98 -15.44
N ARG A 190 11.82 -3.85 -14.72
CA ARG A 190 12.88 -3.53 -13.78
C ARG A 190 12.73 -4.30 -12.47
N THR A 191 11.52 -4.44 -11.97
CA THR A 191 11.27 -5.15 -10.70
C THR A 191 11.29 -6.66 -10.89
N ASN A 192 10.84 -7.20 -12.03
CA ASN A 192 11.02 -8.61 -12.36
C ASN A 192 12.50 -9.00 -12.30
N ALA A 193 13.40 -8.20 -12.90
CA ALA A 193 14.83 -8.42 -12.81
C ALA A 193 15.37 -8.38 -11.37
N LEU A 194 14.82 -7.52 -10.49
CA LEU A 194 15.19 -7.51 -9.07
C LEU A 194 14.73 -8.80 -8.35
N PHE A 195 13.54 -9.28 -8.63
CA PHE A 195 13.05 -10.53 -8.04
C PHE A 195 13.82 -11.75 -8.51
N GLU A 196 14.20 -11.82 -9.80
CA GLU A 196 15.07 -12.86 -10.36
C GLU A 196 16.47 -12.82 -9.73
N GLU A 197 17.04 -11.64 -9.54
CA GLU A 197 18.33 -11.48 -8.84
C GLU A 197 18.23 -11.95 -7.38
N ALA A 198 17.17 -11.57 -6.68
CA ALA A 198 16.91 -12.01 -5.33
C ALA A 198 16.75 -13.54 -5.22
N GLN A 199 16.15 -14.19 -6.23
CA GLN A 199 16.09 -15.65 -6.32
C GLN A 199 17.49 -16.24 -6.35
N ARG A 200 18.34 -15.80 -7.29
CA ARG A 200 19.72 -16.26 -7.40
C ARG A 200 20.51 -16.09 -6.11
N LEU A 201 20.35 -14.96 -5.43
CA LEU A 201 21.00 -14.72 -4.13
C LEU A 201 20.54 -15.69 -3.05
N ARG A 202 19.26 -15.99 -2.97
CA ARG A 202 18.72 -16.97 -2.01
C ARG A 202 19.20 -18.39 -2.31
N GLU A 203 19.24 -18.79 -3.58
CA GLU A 203 19.78 -20.10 -4.01
C GLU A 203 21.26 -20.24 -3.63
N GLN A 204 22.07 -19.21 -3.87
CA GLN A 204 23.49 -19.19 -3.47
C GLN A 204 23.66 -19.31 -1.95
N LEU A 205 22.83 -18.61 -1.17
CA LEU A 205 22.87 -18.70 0.28
C LEU A 205 22.55 -20.10 0.79
N LEU A 206 21.57 -20.77 0.17
CA LEU A 206 21.19 -22.15 0.52
C LEU A 206 22.23 -23.18 0.09
N ALA A 207 22.94 -22.93 -1.02
CA ALA A 207 23.98 -23.79 -1.53
C ALA A 207 25.34 -23.65 -0.81
N ALA A 208 25.52 -22.57 -0.01
CA ALA A 208 26.74 -22.35 0.75
C ALA A 208 26.93 -23.46 1.80
N PRO A 209 28.07 -24.16 1.86
CA PRO A 209 28.30 -25.17 2.89
C PRO A 209 28.23 -24.53 4.28
N SER A 210 27.50 -25.17 5.20
CA SER A 210 27.44 -24.76 6.59
C SER A 210 28.88 -24.64 7.10
N ALA A 211 29.34 -23.42 7.42
CA ALA A 211 30.60 -23.25 8.10
C ALA A 211 30.55 -24.04 9.39
N ASN A 212 31.32 -25.14 9.48
CA ASN A 212 31.47 -25.90 10.69
C ASN A 212 31.93 -24.96 11.80
N VAL A 213 31.02 -24.60 12.70
CA VAL A 213 31.38 -24.00 13.98
C VAL A 213 31.91 -25.14 14.81
N SER A 214 33.23 -25.27 14.80
CA SER A 214 34.00 -26.14 15.71
C SER A 214 34.26 -25.40 17.01
#